data_99d9ccb26e49e3cd3892f313ddf9f6c3
#
_entry.id   99d9ccb26e49e3cd3892f313ddf9f6c3
#
_cell.length_a   1.000
_cell.length_b   1.000
_cell.length_c   1.000
_cell.angle_alpha   90.00
_cell.angle_beta   90.00
_cell.angle_gamma   90.00
#
_symmetry.space_group_name_H-M   'P 1'
#
loop_
_entity.id
_entity.type
_entity.pdbx_description
1 polymer ?
#
loop_
_entity_poly.entity_id
_entity_poly.type
_entity_poly.pdbx_seq_one_letter_code
_entity_poly.pdbx_strand_id
1 'polypeptide(L)'
;MPQLWLSKVDHSNTIYHHPIMEKPPRCKFTVIIFLIISLSLGLISFILCIAAEITRNKEKDLRWNGKKLCYLPSSKAFGLGIAALICFFLAQIIANSILLKYACWRRKIKPQHKMPAIAKVLVLISWISFGLASILLITATSMNRRQPYRVGWLNGECYLVKGGTFAGSAILVLVTLGSVNGSVFSTIKSIKENQHTKINKQMG
;
A
#
# COMPACT_ATOMS: atom_id res chain seq x y z
N MET A 1 -37.66 12.97 -72.98
CA MET A 1 -36.96 11.66 -72.99
C MET A 1 -36.19 11.48 -71.75
N PRO A 2 -36.29 10.35 -71.23
CA PRO A 2 -36.19 10.07 -69.76
C PRO A 2 -34.85 9.47 -69.39
N GLN A 3 -34.56 9.33 -68.14
CA GLN A 3 -33.85 8.26 -67.48
C GLN A 3 -33.73 8.72 -66.01
N LEU A 4 -34.47 8.32 -65.07
CA LEU A 4 -34.56 7.04 -64.40
C LEU A 4 -33.22 6.48 -63.93
N TRP A 5 -33.25 6.07 -62.66
CA TRP A 5 -32.46 5.07 -61.96
C TRP A 5 -31.62 5.66 -60.84
N LEU A 6 -31.61 5.20 -59.74
CA LEU A 6 -32.22 4.10 -58.94
C LEU A 6 -31.69 4.27 -57.55
N SER A 7 -32.55 4.23 -56.59
CA SER A 7 -32.20 4.03 -55.22
C SER A 7 -31.42 2.72 -55.07
N LYS A 8 -30.25 2.77 -54.51
CA LYS A 8 -29.65 1.59 -53.93
C LYS A 8 -29.60 1.75 -52.41
N VAL A 9 -30.63 1.21 -51.83
CA VAL A 9 -30.67 0.89 -50.39
C VAL A 9 -29.69 -0.28 -50.21
N ASP A 10 -28.49 -0.02 -49.75
CA ASP A 10 -27.64 -1.06 -49.20
C ASP A 10 -27.92 -1.24 -47.71
N HIS A 11 -28.86 -2.14 -47.46
CA HIS A 11 -29.00 -2.81 -46.21
C HIS A 11 -27.82 -3.77 -46.01
N SER A 12 -26.76 -3.29 -45.47
CA SER A 12 -25.78 -4.17 -44.80
C SER A 12 -25.65 -3.74 -43.33
N ASN A 13 -26.63 -4.17 -42.57
CA ASN A 13 -26.49 -4.32 -41.13
C ASN A 13 -25.38 -5.33 -40.83
N THR A 14 -24.15 -4.94 -41.03
CA THR A 14 -23.01 -5.66 -40.50
C THR A 14 -22.95 -5.29 -39.04
N ILE A 15 -23.65 -6.08 -38.21
CA ILE A 15 -23.42 -6.12 -36.78
C ILE A 15 -21.98 -6.55 -36.61
N TYR A 16 -21.08 -5.57 -36.46
CA TYR A 16 -19.76 -5.82 -35.98
C TYR A 16 -19.87 -6.34 -34.54
N HIS A 17 -19.97 -7.65 -34.41
CA HIS A 17 -19.66 -8.34 -33.19
C HIS A 17 -18.20 -8.02 -32.86
N HIS A 18 -17.98 -6.92 -32.16
CA HIS A 18 -16.71 -6.65 -31.53
C HIS A 18 -16.49 -7.82 -30.57
N PRO A 19 -15.50 -8.70 -30.83
CA PRO A 19 -15.22 -9.79 -29.88
C PRO A 19 -14.93 -9.13 -28.55
N ILE A 20 -15.72 -9.48 -27.55
CA ILE A 20 -15.42 -9.15 -26.15
C ILE A 20 -14.05 -9.77 -25.92
N MET A 21 -13.02 -8.95 -25.96
CA MET A 21 -11.64 -9.36 -25.78
C MET A 21 -11.51 -9.89 -24.35
N GLU A 22 -11.73 -11.17 -24.22
CA GLU A 22 -11.56 -11.88 -22.97
C GLU A 22 -10.11 -11.69 -22.53
N LYS A 23 -9.92 -10.97 -21.46
CA LYS A 23 -8.60 -10.57 -20.97
C LYS A 23 -7.77 -11.82 -20.72
N PRO A 24 -6.58 -11.94 -21.33
CA PRO A 24 -5.77 -13.14 -21.23
C PRO A 24 -5.51 -13.48 -19.76
N PRO A 25 -5.52 -14.76 -19.37
CA PRO A 25 -5.36 -15.23 -17.98
C PRO A 25 -4.06 -14.74 -17.32
N ARG A 26 -3.05 -14.39 -18.10
CA ARG A 26 -1.77 -13.83 -17.65
C ARG A 26 -1.91 -12.56 -16.80
N CYS A 27 -2.89 -11.69 -17.09
CA CYS A 27 -3.03 -10.42 -16.35
C CYS A 27 -3.59 -10.62 -14.94
N LYS A 28 -4.45 -11.63 -14.74
CA LYS A 28 -4.97 -11.99 -13.40
C LYS A 28 -3.87 -12.60 -12.53
N PHE A 29 -3.05 -13.47 -13.10
CA PHE A 29 -1.95 -14.14 -12.42
C PHE A 29 -0.89 -13.13 -11.93
N THR A 30 -0.51 -12.19 -12.78
CA THR A 30 0.45 -11.12 -12.43
C THR A 30 -0.04 -10.28 -11.24
N VAL A 31 -1.32 -9.91 -11.20
CA VAL A 31 -1.89 -9.13 -10.08
C VAL A 31 -1.83 -9.92 -8.77
N ILE A 32 -2.14 -11.22 -8.79
CA ILE A 32 -2.10 -12.07 -7.61
C ILE A 32 -0.66 -12.18 -7.08
N ILE A 33 0.33 -12.36 -7.94
CA ILE A 33 1.74 -12.41 -7.54
C ILE A 33 2.16 -11.10 -6.85
N PHE A 34 1.85 -9.94 -7.42
CA PHE A 34 2.19 -8.66 -6.81
C PHE A 34 1.48 -8.44 -5.46
N LEU A 35 0.24 -8.92 -5.31
CA LEU A 35 -0.46 -8.87 -4.02
C LEU A 35 0.22 -9.73 -2.98
N ILE A 36 0.65 -10.94 -3.34
CA ILE A 36 1.38 -11.84 -2.45
C ILE A 36 2.73 -11.21 -2.04
N ILE A 37 3.46 -10.63 -2.98
CA ILE A 37 4.74 -9.95 -2.70
C ILE A 37 4.52 -8.75 -1.77
N SER A 38 3.51 -7.91 -2.02
CA SER A 38 3.19 -6.77 -1.15
C SER A 38 2.82 -7.22 0.26
N LEU A 39 2.01 -8.28 0.38
CA LEU A 39 1.59 -8.82 1.66
C LEU A 39 2.78 -9.42 2.43
N SER A 40 3.65 -10.18 1.78
CA SER A 40 4.83 -10.76 2.42
C SER A 40 5.82 -9.70 2.89
N LEU A 41 6.11 -8.67 2.09
CA LEU A 41 6.95 -7.54 2.50
C LEU A 41 6.38 -6.80 3.71
N GLY A 42 5.07 -6.59 3.73
CA GLY A 42 4.41 -5.95 4.87
C GLY A 42 4.44 -6.80 6.14
N LEU A 43 4.27 -8.12 6.04
CA LEU A 43 4.42 -9.03 7.17
C LEU A 43 5.86 -9.07 7.70
N ILE A 44 6.86 -9.05 6.80
CA ILE A 44 8.27 -8.92 7.18
C ILE A 44 8.48 -7.60 7.94
N SER A 45 7.97 -6.48 7.43
CA SER A 45 8.04 -5.19 8.13
C SER A 45 7.41 -5.26 9.52
N PHE A 46 6.24 -5.88 9.67
CA PHE A 46 5.59 -6.09 10.96
C PHE A 46 6.48 -6.86 11.94
N ILE A 47 7.05 -8.00 11.52
CA ILE A 47 7.95 -8.81 12.35
C ILE A 47 9.18 -8.01 12.76
N LEU A 48 9.77 -7.25 11.83
CA LEU A 48 10.92 -6.39 12.11
C LEU A 48 10.59 -5.28 13.12
N CYS A 49 9.38 -4.71 13.09
CA CYS A 49 8.93 -3.74 14.08
C CYS A 49 8.83 -4.37 15.49
N ILE A 50 8.28 -5.59 15.60
CA ILE A 50 8.22 -6.30 16.89
C ILE A 50 9.63 -6.64 17.39
N ALA A 51 10.53 -7.12 16.52
CA ALA A 51 11.92 -7.40 16.88
C ALA A 51 12.65 -6.12 17.32
N ALA A 52 12.38 -4.97 16.68
CA ALA A 52 12.94 -3.68 17.08
C ALA A 52 12.42 -3.23 18.45
N GLU A 53 11.14 -3.46 18.77
CA GLU A 53 10.60 -3.15 20.11
C GLU A 53 11.31 -3.94 21.21
N ILE A 54 11.60 -5.22 20.98
CA ILE A 54 12.30 -6.08 21.94
C ILE A 54 13.75 -5.63 22.15
N THR A 55 14.44 -5.22 21.08
CA THR A 55 15.86 -4.90 21.06
C THR A 55 16.19 -3.41 21.23
N ARG A 56 15.18 -2.57 21.46
CA ARG A 56 15.38 -1.12 21.67
C ARG A 56 16.19 -0.82 22.92
N ASN A 57 16.87 0.32 22.94
CA ASN A 57 17.55 0.82 24.11
C ASN A 57 16.54 1.11 25.26
N LYS A 58 16.93 0.73 26.47
CA LYS A 58 16.20 0.95 27.71
C LYS A 58 16.98 1.88 28.62
N GLU A 59 16.34 2.42 29.64
CA GLU A 59 16.99 3.31 30.64
C GLU A 59 18.26 2.72 31.24
N LYS A 60 18.31 1.40 31.42
CA LYS A 60 19.48 0.68 31.94
C LYS A 60 20.72 0.72 31.03
N ASP A 61 20.52 1.03 29.74
CA ASP A 61 21.60 1.09 28.74
C ASP A 61 22.25 2.49 28.70
N LEU A 62 21.68 3.47 29.42
CA LEU A 62 22.22 4.80 29.61
C LEU A 62 23.51 4.78 30.41
N ARG A 63 24.58 5.35 29.86
CA ARG A 63 25.84 5.55 30.55
C ARG A 63 26.04 7.03 30.85
N TRP A 64 26.25 7.35 32.12
CA TRP A 64 26.52 8.70 32.60
C TRP A 64 28.01 8.88 32.85
N ASN A 65 28.59 9.94 32.32
CA ASN A 65 29.92 10.39 32.71
C ASN A 65 29.74 11.46 33.80
N GLY A 66 30.56 11.45 34.85
CA GLY A 66 30.42 12.23 36.09
C GLY A 66 30.11 13.75 35.92
N LYS A 67 30.07 14.28 34.71
CA LYS A 67 29.73 15.69 34.32
C LYS A 67 28.29 15.80 33.75
N LYS A 68 27.35 14.93 34.07
CA LYS A 68 25.97 14.93 33.54
C LYS A 68 25.87 14.74 32.02
N LEU A 69 26.90 14.21 31.36
CA LEU A 69 26.87 13.93 29.93
C LEU A 69 26.36 12.51 29.69
N CYS A 70 25.32 12.38 28.90
CA CYS A 70 24.74 11.09 28.56
C CYS A 70 25.42 10.48 27.32
N TYR A 71 25.55 9.16 27.33
CA TYR A 71 25.95 8.35 26.19
C TYR A 71 24.99 7.18 25.99
N LEU A 72 24.51 7.00 24.75
CA LEU A 72 23.68 5.89 24.39
C LEU A 72 24.35 5.09 23.25
N PRO A 73 24.64 3.78 23.46
CA PRO A 73 25.19 2.94 22.40
C PRO A 73 24.14 2.70 21.30
N SER A 74 24.60 2.42 20.09
CA SER A 74 23.70 1.98 19.01
C SER A 74 23.07 0.64 19.36
N SER A 75 21.76 0.55 19.21
CA SER A 75 21.04 -0.72 19.43
C SER A 75 20.77 -1.44 18.10
N LYS A 76 20.53 -2.76 18.17
CA LYS A 76 20.08 -3.55 17.02
C LYS A 76 18.74 -3.03 16.44
N ALA A 77 17.94 -2.38 17.27
CA ALA A 77 16.67 -1.77 16.86
C ALA A 77 16.83 -0.71 15.77
N PHE A 78 17.99 -0.02 15.71
CA PHE A 78 18.27 0.93 14.64
C PHE A 78 18.27 0.27 13.25
N GLY A 79 19.03 -0.81 13.09
CA GLY A 79 19.10 -1.56 11.82
C GLY A 79 17.78 -2.23 11.47
N LEU A 80 17.09 -2.83 12.48
CA LEU A 80 15.78 -3.45 12.29
C LEU A 80 14.70 -2.43 11.89
N GLY A 81 14.73 -1.24 12.48
CA GLY A 81 13.82 -0.16 12.13
C GLY A 81 14.00 0.35 10.70
N ILE A 82 15.26 0.50 10.23
CA ILE A 82 15.55 0.86 8.84
C ILE A 82 15.06 -0.23 7.88
N ALA A 83 15.33 -1.50 8.17
CA ALA A 83 14.86 -2.62 7.34
C ALA A 83 13.33 -2.67 7.29
N ALA A 84 12.65 -2.46 8.42
CA ALA A 84 11.19 -2.37 8.49
C ALA A 84 10.65 -1.25 7.60
N LEU A 85 11.24 -0.06 7.66
CA LEU A 85 10.86 1.08 6.80
C LEU A 85 10.99 0.73 5.32
N ILE A 86 12.12 0.20 4.89
CA ILE A 86 12.35 -0.16 3.48
C ILE A 86 11.31 -1.15 3.01
N CYS A 87 11.07 -2.24 3.75
CA CYS A 87 10.06 -3.25 3.41
C CYS A 87 8.66 -2.64 3.35
N PHE A 88 8.32 -1.75 4.27
CA PHE A 88 7.02 -1.09 4.34
C PHE A 88 6.78 -0.16 3.15
N PHE A 89 7.76 0.66 2.78
CA PHE A 89 7.69 1.52 1.61
C PHE A 89 7.54 0.73 0.31
N LEU A 90 8.34 -0.33 0.14
CA LEU A 90 8.24 -1.20 -1.04
C LEU A 90 6.86 -1.88 -1.13
N ALA A 91 6.32 -2.39 -0.01
CA ALA A 91 4.99 -2.97 0.03
C ALA A 91 3.92 -1.97 -0.42
N GLN A 92 3.99 -0.73 0.07
CA GLN A 92 3.05 0.34 -0.26
C GLN A 92 3.14 0.76 -1.74
N ILE A 93 4.35 0.90 -2.29
CA ILE A 93 4.56 1.24 -3.71
C ILE A 93 3.97 0.16 -4.61
N ILE A 94 4.23 -1.12 -4.32
CA ILE A 94 3.70 -2.25 -5.10
C ILE A 94 2.17 -2.26 -5.07
N ALA A 95 1.57 -2.15 -3.88
CA ALA A 95 0.12 -2.16 -3.71
C ALA A 95 -0.56 -0.99 -4.46
N ASN A 96 -0.02 0.23 -4.34
CA ASN A 96 -0.55 1.39 -5.06
C ASN A 96 -0.38 1.26 -6.58
N SER A 97 0.72 0.69 -7.05
CA SER A 97 0.95 0.43 -8.49
C SER A 97 -0.11 -0.50 -9.07
N ILE A 98 -0.55 -1.50 -8.31
CA ILE A 98 -1.66 -2.40 -8.71
C ILE A 98 -2.97 -1.61 -8.81
N LEU A 99 -3.30 -0.81 -7.79
CA LEU A 99 -4.51 0.02 -7.78
C LEU A 99 -4.55 0.99 -8.97
N LEU A 100 -3.44 1.66 -9.27
CA LEU A 100 -3.32 2.57 -10.42
C LEU A 100 -3.51 1.84 -11.74
N LYS A 101 -2.84 0.71 -11.96
CA LYS A 101 -3.01 -0.11 -13.17
C LYS A 101 -4.46 -0.54 -13.34
N TYR A 102 -5.11 -0.98 -12.26
CA TYR A 102 -6.51 -1.35 -12.27
C TYR A 102 -7.44 -0.18 -12.57
N ALA A 103 -7.20 0.98 -11.97
CA ALA A 103 -7.98 2.19 -12.20
C ALA A 103 -7.84 2.70 -13.65
N CYS A 104 -6.61 2.73 -14.18
CA CYS A 104 -6.34 3.14 -15.55
C CYS A 104 -6.96 2.20 -16.59
N TRP A 105 -6.84 0.89 -16.37
CA TRP A 105 -7.44 -0.11 -17.25
C TRP A 105 -8.97 -0.01 -17.26
N ARG A 106 -9.57 0.22 -16.09
CA ARG A 106 -11.01 0.41 -15.93
C ARG A 106 -11.52 1.62 -16.71
N ARG A 107 -10.81 2.75 -16.68
CA ARG A 107 -11.16 3.96 -17.44
C ARG A 107 -11.19 3.71 -18.95
N LYS A 108 -10.27 2.89 -19.46
CA LYS A 108 -10.23 2.56 -20.92
C LYS A 108 -11.45 1.73 -21.36
N ILE A 109 -11.97 0.85 -20.49
CA ILE A 109 -13.09 -0.05 -20.85
C ILE A 109 -14.46 0.60 -20.62
N LYS A 110 -14.60 1.45 -19.59
CA LYS A 110 -15.86 2.14 -19.25
C LYS A 110 -15.59 3.47 -18.55
N PRO A 111 -15.69 4.60 -19.27
CA PRO A 111 -15.45 5.94 -18.71
C PRO A 111 -16.45 6.32 -17.60
N GLN A 112 -17.61 5.68 -17.53
CA GLN A 112 -18.71 6.07 -16.65
C GLN A 112 -18.76 5.33 -15.29
N HIS A 113 -17.88 4.37 -15.03
CA HIS A 113 -17.95 3.57 -13.80
C HIS A 113 -17.04 4.13 -12.70
N LYS A 114 -17.64 4.80 -11.71
CA LYS A 114 -16.95 5.34 -10.53
C LYS A 114 -16.43 4.21 -9.63
N MET A 115 -15.29 4.41 -8.97
CA MET A 115 -14.80 3.50 -7.94
C MET A 115 -15.83 3.37 -6.80
N PRO A 116 -16.04 2.16 -6.23
CA PRO A 116 -16.95 2.00 -5.09
C PRO A 116 -16.48 2.89 -3.93
N ALA A 117 -17.41 3.51 -3.22
CA ALA A 117 -17.11 4.43 -2.12
C ALA A 117 -16.21 3.77 -1.06
N ILE A 118 -16.47 2.50 -0.74
CA ILE A 118 -15.69 1.69 0.19
C ILE A 118 -14.21 1.62 -0.22
N ALA A 119 -13.92 1.38 -1.50
CA ALA A 119 -12.54 1.31 -1.96
C ALA A 119 -11.80 2.64 -1.81
N LYS A 120 -12.47 3.78 -2.01
CA LYS A 120 -11.88 5.11 -1.80
C LYS A 120 -11.55 5.36 -0.33
N VAL A 121 -12.47 5.02 0.57
CA VAL A 121 -12.28 5.16 2.02
C VAL A 121 -11.11 4.30 2.49
N LEU A 122 -11.02 3.05 2.03
CA LEU A 122 -9.92 2.16 2.37
C LEU A 122 -8.56 2.69 1.87
N VAL A 123 -8.51 3.30 0.68
CA VAL A 123 -7.29 3.95 0.19
C VAL A 123 -6.89 5.12 1.09
N LEU A 124 -7.84 5.97 1.51
CA LEU A 124 -7.57 7.08 2.42
C LEU A 124 -7.04 6.58 3.77
N ILE A 125 -7.68 5.58 4.37
CA ILE A 125 -7.21 4.97 5.63
C ILE A 125 -5.80 4.42 5.46
N SER A 126 -5.51 3.73 4.35
CA SER A 126 -4.18 3.21 4.05
C SER A 126 -3.11 4.32 4.01
N TRP A 127 -3.39 5.45 3.37
CA TRP A 127 -2.44 6.57 3.29
C TRP A 127 -2.22 7.26 4.63
N ILE A 128 -3.28 7.46 5.43
CA ILE A 128 -3.17 8.05 6.77
C ILE A 128 -2.35 7.14 7.69
N SER A 129 -2.70 5.84 7.75
CA SER A 129 -1.98 4.86 8.57
C SER A 129 -0.52 4.71 8.13
N PHE A 130 -0.25 4.73 6.81
CA PHE A 130 1.10 4.69 6.26
C PHE A 130 1.92 5.90 6.70
N GLY A 131 1.36 7.11 6.63
CA GLY A 131 2.04 8.33 7.08
C GLY A 131 2.37 8.29 8.58
N LEU A 132 1.39 7.92 9.41
CA LEU A 132 1.58 7.82 10.85
C LEU A 132 2.61 6.73 11.23
N ALA A 133 2.52 5.55 10.64
CA ALA A 133 3.49 4.47 10.87
C ALA A 133 4.91 4.88 10.48
N SER A 134 5.06 5.55 9.32
CA SER A 134 6.36 6.03 8.84
C SER A 134 6.98 7.05 9.79
N ILE A 135 6.20 8.02 10.27
CA ILE A 135 6.68 9.03 11.24
C ILE A 135 7.13 8.34 12.53
N LEU A 136 6.31 7.43 13.09
CA LEU A 136 6.67 6.72 14.32
C LEU A 136 7.91 5.86 14.14
N LEU A 137 8.04 5.14 13.02
CA LEU A 137 9.19 4.30 12.73
C LEU A 137 10.47 5.14 12.53
N ILE A 138 10.41 6.24 11.79
CA ILE A 138 11.56 7.12 11.58
C ILE A 138 12.01 7.71 12.91
N THR A 139 11.08 8.22 13.71
CA THR A 139 11.38 8.80 15.04
C THR A 139 11.98 7.75 15.96
N ALA A 140 11.33 6.59 16.11
CA ALA A 140 11.83 5.51 16.95
C ALA A 140 13.19 4.99 16.50
N THR A 141 13.40 4.85 15.20
CA THR A 141 14.67 4.38 14.62
C THR A 141 15.78 5.39 14.87
N SER A 142 15.54 6.68 14.63
CA SER A 142 16.54 7.73 14.83
C SER A 142 16.99 7.85 16.29
N MET A 143 16.06 7.68 17.24
CA MET A 143 16.38 7.67 18.69
C MET A 143 17.19 6.45 19.14
N ASN A 144 17.15 5.35 18.40
CA ASN A 144 17.97 4.15 18.66
C ASN A 144 19.33 4.16 17.98
N ARG A 145 19.67 5.25 17.29
CA ARG A 145 21.02 5.50 16.76
C ARG A 145 21.97 5.84 17.91
N ARG A 146 23.27 5.59 17.70
CA ARG A 146 24.32 6.00 18.64
C ARG A 146 24.23 7.49 18.94
N GLN A 147 24.15 7.85 20.22
CA GLN A 147 24.17 9.23 20.71
C GLN A 147 25.48 9.46 21.48
N PRO A 148 26.51 10.07 20.86
CA PRO A 148 27.78 10.34 21.49
C PRO A 148 27.68 11.50 22.49
N TYR A 149 28.65 11.60 23.42
CA TYR A 149 28.73 12.70 24.36
C TYR A 149 28.72 14.06 23.65
N ARG A 150 27.99 15.04 24.16
CA ARG A 150 27.87 16.43 23.66
C ARG A 150 27.17 16.63 22.31
N VAL A 151 26.60 15.63 21.70
CA VAL A 151 25.88 15.73 20.42
C VAL A 151 24.34 15.57 20.64
N GLY A 152 23.83 15.98 21.77
CA GLY A 152 22.39 16.04 22.03
C GLY A 152 21.80 17.39 21.61
N TRP A 153 20.53 17.42 21.22
CA TRP A 153 19.84 18.62 20.73
C TRP A 153 19.62 19.68 21.83
N LEU A 154 19.62 19.27 23.09
CA LEU A 154 19.45 20.16 24.25
C LEU A 154 20.29 19.67 25.42
N ASN A 155 21.29 20.45 25.81
CA ASN A 155 22.05 20.32 27.09
C ASN A 155 22.67 18.94 27.39
N GLY A 156 22.95 18.11 26.38
CA GLY A 156 23.63 16.81 26.60
C GLY A 156 22.72 15.70 27.08
N GLU A 157 21.40 15.83 27.00
CA GLU A 157 20.43 14.79 27.32
C GLU A 157 20.36 13.72 26.22
N CYS A 158 20.14 12.45 26.60
CA CYS A 158 19.86 11.37 25.66
C CYS A 158 18.35 11.19 25.49
N TYR A 159 17.94 10.97 24.24
CA TYR A 159 16.56 10.67 23.90
C TYR A 159 16.34 9.17 23.87
N LEU A 160 15.41 8.70 24.71
CA LEU A 160 14.96 7.32 24.76
C LEU A 160 13.59 7.19 24.14
N VAL A 161 13.41 6.15 23.32
CA VAL A 161 12.11 5.81 22.75
C VAL A 161 11.21 5.28 23.85
N LYS A 162 10.03 5.88 23.99
CA LYS A 162 8.98 5.37 24.90
C LYS A 162 8.57 3.94 24.48
N GLY A 163 8.36 3.07 25.46
CA GLY A 163 7.88 1.71 25.22
C GLY A 163 6.59 1.68 24.41
N GLY A 164 6.51 0.75 23.45
CA GLY A 164 5.34 0.59 22.60
C GLY A 164 5.36 1.39 21.30
N THR A 165 6.37 2.24 21.03
CA THR A 165 6.41 3.04 19.81
C THR A 165 6.58 2.18 18.56
N PHE A 166 7.48 1.20 18.57
CA PHE A 166 7.63 0.24 17.49
C PHE A 166 6.43 -0.71 17.39
N ALA A 167 5.85 -1.11 18.54
CA ALA A 167 4.64 -1.94 18.55
C ALA A 167 3.43 -1.19 17.96
N GLY A 168 3.25 0.09 18.30
CA GLY A 168 2.22 0.95 17.70
C GLY A 168 2.40 1.09 16.17
N SER A 169 3.64 1.25 15.73
CA SER A 169 3.96 1.25 14.30
C SER A 169 3.61 -0.08 13.64
N ALA A 170 3.88 -1.21 14.29
CA ALA A 170 3.52 -2.55 13.80
C ALA A 170 2.02 -2.70 13.57
N ILE A 171 1.19 -2.23 14.50
CA ILE A 171 -0.28 -2.23 14.35
C ILE A 171 -0.69 -1.37 13.14
N LEU A 172 -0.13 -0.18 12.99
CA LEU A 172 -0.43 0.68 11.85
C LEU A 172 0.01 0.08 10.51
N VAL A 173 1.11 -0.68 10.47
CA VAL A 173 1.53 -1.47 9.30
C VAL A 173 0.44 -2.47 8.93
N LEU A 174 -0.12 -3.23 9.89
CA LEU A 174 -1.21 -4.17 9.62
C LEU A 174 -2.47 -3.47 9.12
N VAL A 175 -2.84 -2.33 9.72
CA VAL A 175 -3.99 -1.52 9.25
C VAL A 175 -3.78 -1.06 7.81
N THR A 176 -2.58 -0.59 7.48
CA THR A 176 -2.23 -0.16 6.13
C THR A 176 -2.35 -1.30 5.12
N LEU A 177 -1.80 -2.48 5.44
CA LEU A 177 -1.88 -3.67 4.59
C LEU A 177 -3.31 -4.16 4.41
N GLY A 178 -4.08 -4.25 5.49
CA GLY A 178 -5.49 -4.65 5.46
C GLY A 178 -6.32 -3.70 4.60
N SER A 179 -6.12 -2.40 4.76
CA SER A 179 -6.85 -1.37 4.01
C SER A 179 -6.52 -1.38 2.52
N VAL A 180 -5.24 -1.47 2.13
CA VAL A 180 -4.87 -1.47 0.72
C VAL A 180 -5.32 -2.76 0.01
N ASN A 181 -5.13 -3.93 0.65
CA ASN A 181 -5.58 -5.20 0.09
C ASN A 181 -7.11 -5.27 0.02
N GLY A 182 -7.83 -4.79 1.05
CA GLY A 182 -9.28 -4.66 1.08
C GLY A 182 -9.81 -3.76 -0.04
N SER A 183 -9.11 -2.66 -0.35
CA SER A 183 -9.46 -1.78 -1.48
C SER A 183 -9.33 -2.48 -2.82
N VAL A 184 -8.25 -3.25 -3.04
CA VAL A 184 -8.05 -4.04 -4.26
C VAL A 184 -9.16 -5.09 -4.41
N PHE A 185 -9.45 -5.83 -3.34
CA PHE A 185 -10.49 -6.85 -3.33
C PHE A 185 -11.88 -6.28 -3.61
N SER A 186 -12.26 -5.18 -2.94
CA SER A 186 -13.52 -4.47 -3.16
C SER A 186 -13.66 -4.00 -4.61
N THR A 187 -12.58 -3.51 -5.20
CA THR A 187 -12.55 -3.08 -6.60
C THR A 187 -12.75 -4.24 -7.56
N ILE A 188 -12.12 -5.39 -7.31
CA ILE A 188 -12.25 -6.59 -8.14
C ILE A 188 -13.68 -7.15 -8.04
N LYS A 189 -14.24 -7.25 -6.82
CA LYS A 189 -15.60 -7.74 -6.58
C LYS A 189 -16.63 -6.91 -7.33
N SER A 190 -16.57 -5.58 -7.23
CA SER A 190 -17.46 -4.66 -7.95
C SER A 190 -17.43 -4.83 -9.48
N ILE A 191 -16.28 -5.22 -10.05
CA ILE A 191 -16.16 -5.50 -11.48
C ILE A 191 -16.90 -6.79 -11.85
N LYS A 192 -16.76 -7.86 -11.06
CA LYS A 192 -17.43 -9.14 -11.31
C LYS A 192 -18.96 -9.02 -11.24
N GLU A 193 -19.49 -8.38 -10.22
CA GLU A 193 -20.94 -8.19 -10.04
C GLU A 193 -21.56 -7.43 -11.22
N ASN A 194 -20.90 -6.39 -11.69
CA ASN A 194 -21.38 -5.61 -12.84
C ASN A 194 -21.32 -6.39 -14.17
N GLN A 195 -20.42 -7.34 -14.34
CA GLN A 195 -20.41 -8.23 -15.51
C GLN A 195 -21.59 -9.20 -15.48
N HIS A 196 -21.87 -9.80 -14.33
CA HIS A 196 -22.99 -10.75 -14.15
C HIS A 196 -24.35 -10.10 -14.43
N THR A 197 -24.57 -8.88 -13.92
CA THR A 197 -25.82 -8.13 -14.12
C THR A 197 -26.08 -7.78 -15.59
N LYS A 198 -25.00 -7.59 -16.39
CA LYS A 198 -25.16 -7.30 -17.82
C LYS A 198 -25.49 -8.53 -18.65
N ILE A 199 -24.89 -9.68 -18.35
CA ILE A 199 -25.19 -10.93 -19.03
C ILE A 199 -26.65 -11.29 -18.80
N ASN A 200 -27.16 -11.15 -17.57
CA ASN A 200 -28.55 -11.42 -17.26
C ASN A 200 -29.54 -10.44 -17.95
N LYS A 201 -29.13 -9.18 -18.17
CA LYS A 201 -29.98 -8.21 -18.91
C LYS A 201 -29.99 -8.43 -20.43
N GLN A 202 -29.04 -9.17 -20.98
CA GLN A 202 -29.00 -9.49 -22.42
C GLN A 202 -29.71 -10.82 -22.73
N MET A 203 -29.97 -11.65 -21.74
CA MET A 203 -30.63 -12.94 -21.88
C MET A 203 -32.12 -12.93 -21.50
N GLY A 204 -32.69 -11.85 -20.98
CA GLY A 204 -34.09 -11.64 -20.71
C GLY A 204 -34.62 -10.47 -21.51
#